data_cf43a4510de55f66c37c50db68cd6def
#
_entry.id   cf43a4510de55f66c37c50db68cd6def
#
_cell.length_a   1.000
_cell.length_b   1.000
_cell.length_c   1.000
_cell.angle_alpha   90.00
_cell.angle_beta   90.00
_cell.angle_gamma   90.00
#
_symmetry.space_group_name_H-M   'P 1'
#
loop_
_entity.id
_entity.type
_entity.pdbx_description
1 polymer ?
#
loop_
_entity_poly.entity_id
_entity_poly.type
_entity_poly.pdbx_seq_one_letter_code
_entity_poly.pdbx_strand_id
1 'polypeptide(L)'
;MNLSNIIALNDYPQTPYQEETVINTLKFRWIHAQCYQFILPNGKCLLTDPFFPQEEKAWVRENTPFLDIEDLGKIDYITINHSHFDHVQSLPKIFKHSSPIVICDRIFARELSAAYGIQEFNIFPFVQGQQYHFEDFYLETYIGKHGNLKMVCDLNGNEFKDEYNPAIGKLNSYGSLFNTNFLFRLLTNFTIGFAAGVKLDNLKESWKYGGGPNLLLRQRMRKETPKEFAEECESIGGQLVLPMHHDACCKENEDMNLFCKNVNEIFISHQTPMRMFNPERLKWYTINLNISIEGE
;
A
#
# COMPACT_ATOMS: atom_id res chain seq x y z
N MET A 1 10.80 16.87 3.52
CA MET A 1 9.44 17.12 4.02
C MET A 1 9.47 17.21 5.55
N ASN A 2 8.86 18.22 6.17
CA ASN A 2 8.85 18.31 7.62
C ASN A 2 7.65 17.52 8.17
N LEU A 3 7.84 16.75 9.26
CA LEU A 3 6.74 16.03 9.90
C LEU A 3 5.61 16.95 10.41
N SER A 4 5.88 18.25 10.62
CA SER A 4 4.86 19.24 10.94
C SER A 4 3.76 19.40 9.87
N ASN A 5 4.00 18.92 8.65
CA ASN A 5 3.00 18.90 7.58
C ASN A 5 2.03 17.73 7.67
N ILE A 6 2.23 16.82 8.65
CA ILE A 6 1.34 15.70 8.90
C ILE A 6 0.51 16.03 10.12
N ILE A 7 -0.79 16.17 9.94
CA ILE A 7 -1.74 16.45 11.02
C ILE A 7 -2.53 15.19 11.33
N ALA A 8 -2.42 14.70 12.56
CA ALA A 8 -3.27 13.63 13.04
C ALA A 8 -4.68 14.17 13.31
N LEU A 9 -5.69 13.57 12.71
CA LEU A 9 -7.07 13.88 13.01
C LEU A 9 -7.47 13.14 14.29
N ASN A 10 -7.81 13.90 15.35
CA ASN A 10 -8.08 13.36 16.68
C ASN A 10 -9.45 12.66 16.78
N ASP A 11 -10.37 12.97 15.88
CA ASP A 11 -11.69 12.35 15.84
C ASP A 11 -11.78 11.39 14.67
N TYR A 12 -12.21 10.15 14.94
CA TYR A 12 -12.66 9.25 13.89
C TYR A 12 -13.82 9.94 13.17
N PRO A 13 -13.68 10.33 11.89
CA PRO A 13 -14.85 10.76 11.18
C PRO A 13 -15.77 9.54 11.07
N GLN A 14 -16.94 9.64 11.67
CA GLN A 14 -17.97 8.61 11.61
C GLN A 14 -18.49 8.41 10.18
N THR A 15 -18.10 9.29 9.27
CA THR A 15 -18.27 9.11 7.82
C THR A 15 -17.05 9.72 7.11
N PRO A 16 -16.37 8.99 6.20
CA PRO A 16 -15.23 9.52 5.45
C PRO A 16 -15.62 10.58 4.41
N TYR A 17 -16.87 10.90 4.29
CA TYR A 17 -17.45 11.82 3.33
C TYR A 17 -18.20 12.95 4.00
N GLN A 18 -17.49 13.99 4.43
CA GLN A 18 -18.01 15.33 4.30
C GLN A 18 -17.43 15.92 3.03
N GLU A 19 -18.29 16.46 2.16
CA GLU A 19 -17.94 17.20 0.93
C GLU A 19 -17.19 18.51 1.24
N GLU A 20 -16.12 18.44 2.02
CA GLU A 20 -15.15 19.52 2.02
C GLU A 20 -14.33 19.35 0.76
N THR A 21 -14.34 20.37 -0.07
CA THR A 21 -13.45 20.52 -1.23
C THR A 21 -12.00 20.35 -0.74
N VAL A 22 -11.48 19.12 -0.75
CA VAL A 22 -10.13 18.79 -0.26
C VAL A 22 -9.13 19.21 -1.34
N ILE A 23 -9.09 20.54 -1.61
CA ILE A 23 -8.15 21.12 -2.54
C ILE A 23 -6.79 21.15 -1.83
N ASN A 24 -5.77 20.50 -2.43
CA ASN A 24 -4.37 20.48 -1.99
C ASN A 24 -4.04 19.72 -0.69
N THR A 25 -4.83 18.72 -0.33
CA THR A 25 -4.45 17.79 0.75
C THR A 25 -4.56 16.35 0.29
N LEU A 26 -3.70 15.50 0.85
CA LEU A 26 -3.80 14.05 0.76
C LEU A 26 -4.13 13.53 2.16
N LYS A 27 -5.27 12.86 2.34
CA LYS A 27 -5.55 12.16 3.60
C LYS A 27 -5.17 10.70 3.45
N PHE A 28 -4.68 10.09 4.51
CA PHE A 28 -4.40 8.66 4.53
C PHE A 28 -4.62 8.06 5.91
N ARG A 29 -4.86 6.75 5.92
CA ARG A 29 -4.79 5.92 7.12
C ARG A 29 -4.23 4.55 6.77
N TRP A 30 -3.54 3.93 7.72
CA TRP A 30 -3.13 2.54 7.65
C TRP A 30 -4.21 1.64 8.27
N ILE A 31 -4.59 0.59 7.56
CA ILE A 31 -5.63 -0.33 8.01
C ILE A 31 -4.99 -1.62 8.55
N HIS A 32 -4.27 -2.36 7.71
CA HIS A 32 -3.59 -3.62 8.07
C HIS A 32 -2.63 -4.03 6.96
N ALA A 33 -1.58 -4.78 7.28
CA ALA A 33 -0.61 -5.28 6.31
C ALA A 33 -0.16 -4.19 5.31
N GLN A 34 -0.43 -4.36 4.03
CA GLN A 34 -0.18 -3.37 2.99
C GLN A 34 -1.43 -2.52 2.65
N CYS A 35 -2.50 -2.67 3.42
CA CYS A 35 -3.73 -1.94 3.20
C CYS A 35 -3.63 -0.53 3.77
N TYR A 36 -3.51 0.45 2.87
CA TYR A 36 -3.64 1.87 3.13
C TYR A 36 -4.85 2.43 2.40
N GLN A 37 -5.55 3.32 3.03
CA GLN A 37 -6.62 4.10 2.40
C GLN A 37 -6.17 5.53 2.22
N PHE A 38 -6.34 6.05 1.01
CA PHE A 38 -6.03 7.43 0.64
C PHE A 38 -7.30 8.13 0.17
N ILE A 39 -7.50 9.37 0.62
CA ILE A 39 -8.41 10.30 -0.02
C ILE A 39 -7.55 11.28 -0.82
N LEU A 40 -7.66 11.19 -2.12
CA LEU A 40 -6.89 12.00 -3.06
C LEU A 40 -7.36 13.47 -3.03
N PRO A 41 -6.58 14.43 -3.54
CA PRO A 41 -6.94 15.85 -3.52
C PRO A 41 -8.29 16.20 -4.16
N ASN A 42 -8.77 15.39 -5.07
CA ASN A 42 -10.08 15.52 -5.72
C ASN A 42 -11.21 14.76 -5.01
N GLY A 43 -10.97 14.24 -3.81
CA GLY A 43 -11.95 13.51 -3.01
C GLY A 43 -12.13 12.03 -3.38
N LYS A 44 -11.45 11.53 -4.42
CA LYS A 44 -11.49 10.11 -4.78
C LYS A 44 -10.76 9.24 -3.78
N CYS A 45 -11.27 8.05 -3.55
CA CYS A 45 -10.71 7.09 -2.61
C CYS A 45 -9.91 6.00 -3.34
N LEU A 46 -8.62 5.89 -3.00
CA LEU A 46 -7.72 4.82 -3.42
C LEU A 46 -7.42 3.92 -2.22
N LEU A 47 -7.61 2.61 -2.39
CA LEU A 47 -7.28 1.59 -1.41
C LEU A 47 -6.20 0.66 -1.98
N THR A 48 -5.18 0.35 -1.17
CA THR A 48 -4.14 -0.62 -1.56
C THR A 48 -4.38 -1.96 -0.87
N ASP A 49 -4.16 -3.06 -1.57
CA ASP A 49 -4.11 -4.43 -1.04
C ASP A 49 -5.13 -4.71 0.07
N PRO A 50 -6.44 -4.76 -0.21
CA PRO A 50 -7.49 -4.78 0.80
C PRO A 50 -7.49 -6.06 1.62
N PHE A 51 -7.12 -5.92 2.90
CA PHE A 51 -7.14 -6.99 3.88
C PHE A 51 -7.62 -6.45 5.24
N PHE A 52 -8.74 -6.97 5.71
CA PHE A 52 -9.37 -6.57 6.97
C PHE A 52 -9.53 -7.78 7.88
N PRO A 53 -8.69 -7.95 8.87
CA PRO A 53 -8.58 -9.19 9.65
C PRO A 53 -9.69 -9.34 10.71
N GLN A 54 -10.95 -9.19 10.33
CA GLN A 54 -12.06 -9.26 11.26
C GLN A 54 -12.47 -10.68 11.65
N GLU A 55 -12.24 -11.65 10.78
CA GLU A 55 -12.74 -13.02 10.94
C GLU A 55 -11.62 -14.07 10.97
N GLU A 56 -10.38 -13.69 10.69
CA GLU A 56 -9.29 -14.63 10.57
C GLU A 56 -8.34 -14.57 11.76
N LYS A 57 -8.48 -15.55 12.62
CA LYS A 57 -7.74 -15.66 13.88
C LYS A 57 -6.21 -15.76 13.73
N ALA A 58 -5.70 -16.10 12.54
CA ALA A 58 -4.28 -16.39 12.36
C ALA A 58 -3.38 -15.14 12.28
N TRP A 59 -3.93 -13.97 11.93
CA TRP A 59 -3.15 -12.74 11.68
C TRP A 59 -3.59 -11.56 12.54
N VAL A 60 -4.58 -11.78 13.42
CA VAL A 60 -5.12 -10.73 14.30
C VAL A 60 -4.41 -10.82 15.64
N ARG A 61 -3.70 -9.77 16.03
CA ARG A 61 -3.24 -9.61 17.41
C ARG A 61 -4.43 -9.30 18.32
N GLU A 62 -4.39 -9.82 19.54
CA GLU A 62 -5.34 -9.41 20.58
C GLU A 62 -5.40 -7.87 20.64
N ASN A 63 -6.61 -7.32 20.72
CA ASN A 63 -6.87 -5.87 20.71
C ASN A 63 -6.67 -5.13 19.38
N THR A 64 -6.65 -5.81 18.23
CA THR A 64 -6.72 -5.12 16.95
C THR A 64 -8.08 -4.42 16.82
N PRO A 65 -8.12 -3.09 16.59
CA PRO A 65 -9.37 -2.38 16.39
C PRO A 65 -10.14 -2.96 15.20
N PHE A 66 -11.44 -3.08 15.40
CA PHE A 66 -12.37 -3.53 14.39
C PHE A 66 -12.61 -2.42 13.36
N LEU A 67 -12.70 -2.74 12.08
CA LEU A 67 -13.11 -1.83 11.03
C LEU A 67 -14.34 -2.40 10.34
N ASP A 68 -15.45 -1.70 10.44
CA ASP A 68 -16.62 -2.02 9.64
C ASP A 68 -16.41 -1.56 8.19
N ILE A 69 -17.00 -2.29 7.26
CA ILE A 69 -16.83 -1.98 5.83
C ILE A 69 -17.43 -0.62 5.49
N GLU A 70 -18.46 -0.21 6.18
CA GLU A 70 -19.13 1.07 6.07
C GLU A 70 -18.19 2.24 6.41
N ASP A 71 -17.24 2.03 7.34
CA ASP A 71 -16.25 3.04 7.73
C ASP A 71 -15.23 3.37 6.63
N LEU A 72 -15.15 2.52 5.59
CA LEU A 72 -14.32 2.82 4.41
C LEU A 72 -14.95 3.90 3.53
N GLY A 73 -16.28 4.05 3.58
CA GLY A 73 -17.02 4.89 2.65
C GLY A 73 -16.94 4.36 1.22
N LYS A 74 -17.17 5.24 0.26
CA LYS A 74 -17.07 4.88 -1.15
C LYS A 74 -15.61 4.69 -1.56
N ILE A 75 -15.29 3.55 -2.13
CA ILE A 75 -13.99 3.26 -2.74
C ILE A 75 -14.12 3.46 -4.26
N ASP A 76 -13.23 4.25 -4.86
CA ASP A 76 -13.19 4.48 -6.31
C ASP A 76 -12.15 3.57 -6.99
N TYR A 77 -10.99 3.38 -6.36
CA TYR A 77 -9.89 2.58 -6.90
C TYR A 77 -9.33 1.61 -5.87
N ILE A 78 -8.96 0.43 -6.33
CA ILE A 78 -8.19 -0.55 -5.54
C ILE A 78 -6.98 -0.95 -6.35
N THR A 79 -5.79 -0.94 -5.76
CA THR A 79 -4.59 -1.51 -6.38
C THR A 79 -4.16 -2.77 -5.66
N ILE A 80 -3.77 -3.77 -6.43
CA ILE A 80 -3.30 -5.07 -5.93
C ILE A 80 -1.84 -5.25 -6.31
N ASN A 81 -0.98 -5.32 -5.30
CA ASN A 81 0.44 -5.55 -5.46
C ASN A 81 0.73 -6.99 -5.92
N HIS A 82 0.11 -7.97 -5.26
CA HIS A 82 0.13 -9.37 -5.64
C HIS A 82 -1.11 -10.11 -5.09
N SER A 83 -1.33 -11.33 -5.54
CA SER A 83 -2.62 -12.02 -5.35
C SER A 83 -2.68 -12.98 -4.16
N HIS A 84 -1.81 -12.88 -3.16
CA HIS A 84 -1.97 -13.62 -1.91
C HIS A 84 -3.23 -13.16 -1.15
N PHE A 85 -3.75 -14.05 -0.31
CA PHE A 85 -5.01 -13.83 0.43
C PHE A 85 -5.01 -12.53 1.26
N ASP A 86 -3.88 -12.20 1.88
CA ASP A 86 -3.70 -11.00 2.70
C ASP A 86 -3.58 -9.68 1.90
N HIS A 87 -3.86 -9.73 0.60
CA HIS A 87 -3.93 -8.60 -0.33
C HIS A 87 -5.26 -8.51 -1.09
N VAL A 88 -6.04 -9.58 -1.13
CA VAL A 88 -7.24 -9.66 -2.00
C VAL A 88 -8.50 -10.13 -1.29
N GLN A 89 -8.38 -10.75 -0.12
CA GLN A 89 -9.48 -11.47 0.53
C GLN A 89 -10.67 -10.59 0.89
N SER A 90 -10.46 -9.31 1.17
CA SER A 90 -11.55 -8.40 1.54
C SER A 90 -12.33 -7.83 0.35
N LEU A 91 -11.93 -8.13 -0.89
CA LEU A 91 -12.61 -7.65 -2.11
C LEU A 91 -14.11 -7.96 -2.13
N PRO A 92 -14.59 -9.19 -1.81
CA PRO A 92 -16.02 -9.47 -1.84
C PRO A 92 -16.84 -8.62 -0.87
N LYS A 93 -16.26 -8.22 0.27
CA LYS A 93 -16.93 -7.34 1.24
C LYS A 93 -17.05 -5.93 0.66
N ILE A 94 -15.99 -5.42 0.04
CA ILE A 94 -15.99 -4.09 -0.57
C ILE A 94 -17.04 -3.99 -1.69
N PHE A 95 -17.13 -5.01 -2.54
CA PHE A 95 -18.07 -5.04 -3.66
C PHE A 95 -19.55 -5.13 -3.26
N LYS A 96 -19.85 -5.36 -1.99
CA LYS A 96 -21.21 -5.22 -1.44
C LYS A 96 -21.63 -3.77 -1.20
N HIS A 97 -20.67 -2.86 -1.05
CA HIS A 97 -20.89 -1.45 -0.65
C HIS A 97 -20.46 -0.44 -1.71
N SER A 98 -19.49 -0.78 -2.55
CA SER A 98 -18.98 0.06 -3.62
C SER A 98 -18.62 -0.77 -4.85
N SER A 99 -18.45 -0.11 -5.99
CA SER A 99 -18.04 -0.75 -7.25
C SER A 99 -16.76 -0.10 -7.76
N PRO A 100 -15.63 -0.31 -7.08
CA PRO A 100 -14.35 0.29 -7.47
C PRO A 100 -13.80 -0.31 -8.75
N ILE A 101 -12.85 0.41 -9.36
CA ILE A 101 -11.96 -0.16 -10.37
C ILE A 101 -10.81 -0.87 -9.64
N VAL A 102 -10.67 -2.17 -9.83
CA VAL A 102 -9.56 -2.98 -9.32
C VAL A 102 -8.43 -2.97 -10.33
N ILE A 103 -7.31 -2.37 -9.97
CA ILE A 103 -6.10 -2.25 -10.79
C ILE A 103 -5.15 -3.37 -10.38
N CYS A 104 -4.97 -4.37 -11.23
CA CYS A 104 -4.18 -5.55 -10.90
C CYS A 104 -3.39 -6.06 -12.12
N ASP A 105 -2.35 -6.87 -11.87
CA ASP A 105 -1.61 -7.50 -12.96
C ASP A 105 -2.54 -8.40 -13.78
N ARG A 106 -2.44 -8.28 -15.10
CA ARG A 106 -3.25 -9.07 -16.06
C ARG A 106 -3.13 -10.57 -15.85
N ILE A 107 -2.02 -11.03 -15.25
CA ILE A 107 -1.73 -12.45 -15.09
C ILE A 107 -2.73 -13.16 -14.19
N PHE A 108 -3.30 -12.45 -13.22
CA PHE A 108 -4.27 -13.01 -12.29
C PHE A 108 -5.66 -12.33 -12.33
N ALA A 109 -5.87 -11.39 -13.24
CA ALA A 109 -7.13 -10.64 -13.34
C ALA A 109 -8.35 -11.56 -13.55
N ARG A 110 -8.21 -12.60 -14.37
CA ARG A 110 -9.27 -13.58 -14.63
C ARG A 110 -9.60 -14.42 -13.41
N GLU A 111 -8.56 -14.88 -12.71
CA GLU A 111 -8.70 -15.67 -11.47
C GLU A 111 -9.31 -14.84 -10.36
N LEU A 112 -8.97 -13.56 -10.30
CA LEU A 112 -9.56 -12.61 -9.34
C LEU A 112 -11.06 -12.46 -9.58
N SER A 113 -11.48 -12.28 -10.83
CA SER A 113 -12.89 -12.26 -11.22
C SER A 113 -13.59 -13.57 -10.85
N ALA A 114 -13.00 -14.70 -11.20
CA ALA A 114 -13.59 -16.02 -10.95
C ALA A 114 -13.67 -16.37 -9.45
N ALA A 115 -12.65 -15.99 -8.67
CA ALA A 115 -12.59 -16.28 -7.24
C ALA A 115 -13.62 -15.48 -6.43
N TYR A 116 -13.82 -14.23 -6.78
CA TYR A 116 -14.57 -13.27 -5.98
C TYR A 116 -15.84 -12.74 -6.63
N GLY A 117 -16.18 -13.19 -7.85
CA GLY A 117 -17.38 -12.76 -8.57
C GLY A 117 -17.33 -11.30 -9.03
N ILE A 118 -16.13 -10.73 -9.16
CA ILE A 118 -15.95 -9.35 -9.61
C ILE A 118 -16.21 -9.29 -11.11
N GLN A 119 -17.05 -8.35 -11.54
CA GLN A 119 -17.33 -8.16 -12.96
C GLN A 119 -16.08 -7.68 -13.71
N GLU A 120 -15.81 -8.23 -14.89
CA GLU A 120 -14.60 -7.90 -15.67
C GLU A 120 -14.46 -6.41 -15.97
N PHE A 121 -15.56 -5.68 -16.14
CA PHE A 121 -15.54 -4.23 -16.36
C PHE A 121 -15.12 -3.41 -15.13
N ASN A 122 -15.10 -4.02 -13.94
CA ASN A 122 -14.51 -3.45 -12.73
C ASN A 122 -13.03 -3.77 -12.56
N ILE A 123 -12.41 -4.52 -13.47
CA ILE A 123 -11.00 -4.89 -13.40
C ILE A 123 -10.22 -4.17 -14.50
N PHE A 124 -9.22 -3.40 -14.11
CA PHE A 124 -8.23 -2.84 -15.02
C PHE A 124 -6.96 -3.70 -14.97
N PRO A 125 -6.74 -4.56 -15.99
CA PRO A 125 -5.58 -5.45 -16.02
C PRO A 125 -4.36 -4.72 -16.58
N PHE A 126 -3.37 -4.41 -15.75
CA PHE A 126 -2.14 -3.79 -16.22
C PHE A 126 -1.08 -4.84 -16.63
N VAL A 127 -0.04 -4.36 -17.29
CA VAL A 127 1.21 -5.07 -17.57
C VAL A 127 2.32 -4.38 -16.81
N GLN A 128 3.12 -5.14 -16.08
CA GLN A 128 4.29 -4.60 -15.36
C GLN A 128 5.26 -3.89 -16.30
N GLY A 129 5.89 -2.82 -15.81
CA GLY A 129 6.84 -2.01 -16.58
C GLY A 129 6.18 -1.00 -17.52
N GLN A 130 4.87 -0.76 -17.39
CA GLN A 130 4.14 0.20 -18.20
C GLN A 130 3.62 1.37 -17.36
N GLN A 131 3.25 2.45 -18.05
CA GLN A 131 2.62 3.63 -17.49
C GLN A 131 1.16 3.71 -17.95
N TYR A 132 0.28 4.13 -17.03
CA TYR A 132 -1.15 4.25 -17.27
C TYR A 132 -1.65 5.61 -16.82
N HIS A 133 -2.60 6.16 -17.56
CA HIS A 133 -3.26 7.40 -17.22
C HIS A 133 -4.71 7.12 -16.79
N PHE A 134 -5.00 7.37 -15.52
CA PHE A 134 -6.34 7.42 -14.97
C PHE A 134 -6.80 8.88 -14.89
N GLU A 135 -8.10 9.11 -14.76
CA GLU A 135 -8.65 10.46 -14.64
C GLU A 135 -8.02 11.24 -13.46
N ASP A 136 -7.69 10.55 -12.37
CA ASP A 136 -7.29 11.13 -11.09
C ASP A 136 -5.79 11.06 -10.79
N PHE A 137 -5.05 10.22 -11.52
CA PHE A 137 -3.61 10.02 -11.34
C PHE A 137 -2.96 9.30 -12.53
N TYR A 138 -1.65 9.41 -12.60
CA TYR A 138 -0.81 8.54 -13.43
C TYR A 138 -0.26 7.41 -12.58
N LEU A 139 -0.20 6.21 -13.13
CA LEU A 139 0.34 5.01 -12.48
C LEU A 139 1.49 4.45 -13.30
N GLU A 140 2.64 4.32 -12.66
CA GLU A 140 3.78 3.56 -13.19
C GLU A 140 3.87 2.24 -12.44
N THR A 141 4.07 1.15 -13.18
CA THR A 141 4.16 -0.20 -12.62
C THR A 141 5.56 -0.75 -12.82
N TYR A 142 6.11 -1.39 -11.78
CA TYR A 142 7.46 -1.94 -11.79
C TYR A 142 7.45 -3.40 -11.39
N ILE A 143 8.32 -4.19 -12.01
CA ILE A 143 8.50 -5.60 -11.65
C ILE A 143 9.05 -5.68 -10.23
N GLY A 144 8.33 -6.37 -9.35
CA GLY A 144 8.76 -6.70 -8.00
C GLY A 144 9.10 -8.19 -7.86
N LYS A 145 9.59 -8.57 -6.69
CA LYS A 145 9.87 -9.96 -6.35
C LYS A 145 9.36 -10.28 -4.95
N HIS A 146 8.54 -11.30 -4.83
CA HIS A 146 8.11 -11.80 -3.53
C HIS A 146 9.27 -12.33 -2.69
N GLY A 147 9.28 -12.04 -1.37
CA GLY A 147 10.43 -12.33 -0.51
C GLY A 147 10.63 -13.80 -0.16
N ASN A 148 9.59 -14.62 -0.24
CA ASN A 148 9.64 -16.01 0.20
C ASN A 148 9.56 -17.00 -0.97
N LEU A 149 10.72 -17.40 -1.48
CA LEU A 149 10.81 -18.39 -2.56
C LEU A 149 10.46 -19.83 -2.14
N LYS A 150 10.35 -20.10 -0.83
CA LYS A 150 9.96 -21.44 -0.33
C LYS A 150 8.47 -21.73 -0.57
N MET A 151 7.70 -20.70 -0.85
CA MET A 151 6.30 -20.80 -1.25
C MET A 151 6.12 -20.76 -2.77
N VAL A 152 7.14 -21.12 -3.54
CA VAL A 152 6.97 -21.26 -4.98
C VAL A 152 6.02 -22.42 -5.24
N CYS A 153 4.86 -22.06 -5.72
CA CYS A 153 3.80 -22.96 -6.00
C CYS A 153 3.86 -23.39 -7.46
N ASP A 154 3.44 -24.58 -7.70
CA ASP A 154 3.08 -25.00 -9.04
C ASP A 154 2.03 -24.06 -9.63
N LEU A 155 2.29 -23.53 -10.83
CA LEU A 155 1.31 -22.70 -11.56
C LEU A 155 -0.02 -23.41 -11.81
N ASN A 156 -0.07 -24.71 -11.65
CA ASN A 156 -1.30 -25.50 -11.67
C ASN A 156 -2.08 -25.42 -10.34
N GLY A 157 -1.55 -24.75 -9.32
CA GLY A 157 -2.20 -24.58 -8.03
C GLY A 157 -2.22 -25.86 -7.17
N ASN A 158 -1.31 -26.81 -7.41
CA ASN A 158 -1.32 -28.10 -6.72
C ASN A 158 -1.00 -27.99 -5.22
N GLU A 159 -0.22 -27.01 -4.79
CA GLU A 159 0.16 -26.82 -3.38
C GLU A 159 -0.85 -25.95 -2.60
N PHE A 160 -1.64 -25.15 -3.32
CA PHE A 160 -2.68 -24.28 -2.75
C PHE A 160 -4.05 -24.64 -3.30
N LYS A 161 -4.37 -25.93 -3.25
CA LYS A 161 -5.69 -26.38 -3.64
C LYS A 161 -6.73 -25.87 -2.66
N ASP A 162 -7.54 -24.93 -3.11
CA ASP A 162 -8.86 -24.77 -2.56
C ASP A 162 -9.78 -25.76 -3.32
N GLU A 163 -10.18 -26.82 -2.64
CA GLU A 163 -11.07 -27.84 -3.22
C GLU A 163 -12.42 -27.24 -3.61
N TYR A 164 -12.80 -26.12 -2.97
CA TYR A 164 -14.08 -25.45 -3.22
C TYR A 164 -13.98 -24.38 -4.33
N ASN A 165 -12.81 -23.76 -4.52
CA ASN A 165 -12.60 -22.74 -5.54
C ASN A 165 -11.18 -22.78 -6.10
N PRO A 166 -10.96 -23.48 -7.23
CA PRO A 166 -9.63 -23.58 -7.86
C PRO A 166 -8.99 -22.24 -8.25
N ALA A 167 -9.79 -21.19 -8.45
CA ALA A 167 -9.25 -19.85 -8.76
C ALA A 167 -8.48 -19.25 -7.58
N ILE A 168 -8.89 -19.54 -6.33
CA ILE A 168 -8.17 -19.10 -5.12
C ILE A 168 -6.79 -19.77 -5.06
N GLY A 169 -6.71 -21.06 -5.35
CA GLY A 169 -5.43 -21.78 -5.41
C GLY A 169 -4.47 -21.16 -6.44
N LYS A 170 -4.97 -20.79 -7.62
CA LYS A 170 -4.17 -20.09 -8.63
C LYS A 170 -3.75 -18.69 -8.19
N LEU A 171 -4.63 -17.91 -7.55
CA LEU A 171 -4.28 -16.61 -7.01
C LEU A 171 -3.10 -16.71 -6.03
N ASN A 172 -3.13 -17.68 -5.11
CA ASN A 172 -2.01 -17.90 -4.19
C ASN A 172 -0.71 -18.28 -4.92
N SER A 173 -0.79 -19.12 -5.96
CA SER A 173 0.37 -19.47 -6.76
C SER A 173 0.96 -18.27 -7.50
N TYR A 174 0.12 -17.47 -8.14
CA TYR A 174 0.55 -16.24 -8.82
C TYR A 174 1.12 -15.22 -7.85
N GLY A 175 0.53 -15.08 -6.66
CA GLY A 175 1.04 -14.19 -5.60
C GLY A 175 2.46 -14.52 -5.16
N SER A 176 2.86 -15.79 -5.22
CA SER A 176 4.24 -16.20 -4.92
C SER A 176 5.25 -15.87 -6.03
N LEU A 177 4.78 -15.68 -7.25
CA LEU A 177 5.62 -15.48 -8.44
C LEU A 177 5.66 -14.02 -8.91
N PHE A 178 4.55 -13.31 -8.80
CA PHE A 178 4.35 -12.00 -9.39
C PHE A 178 4.04 -10.98 -8.31
N ASN A 179 4.89 -10.00 -8.21
CA ASN A 179 4.76 -8.87 -7.31
C ASN A 179 5.00 -7.58 -8.10
N THR A 180 4.20 -6.56 -7.88
CA THR A 180 4.29 -5.28 -8.58
C THR A 180 4.53 -4.15 -7.60
N ASN A 181 5.48 -3.29 -7.92
CA ASN A 181 5.67 -2.02 -7.23
C ASN A 181 5.03 -0.89 -8.05
N PHE A 182 4.61 0.17 -7.38
CA PHE A 182 3.85 1.26 -7.99
C PHE A 182 4.45 2.62 -7.70
N LEU A 183 4.36 3.53 -8.66
CA LEU A 183 4.49 4.96 -8.45
C LEU A 183 3.21 5.63 -8.93
N PHE A 184 2.47 6.22 -8.02
CA PHE A 184 1.33 7.07 -8.32
C PHE A 184 1.83 8.51 -8.40
N ARG A 185 1.50 9.20 -9.48
CA ARG A 185 1.69 10.64 -9.61
C ARG A 185 0.32 11.30 -9.64
N LEU A 186 -0.01 12.00 -8.59
CA LEU A 186 -1.26 12.74 -8.47
C LEU A 186 -1.26 13.95 -9.41
N LEU A 187 -2.43 14.48 -9.72
CA LEU A 187 -2.58 15.68 -10.56
C LEU A 187 -1.90 16.92 -9.97
N THR A 188 -1.63 16.92 -8.67
CA THR A 188 -0.82 17.92 -7.96
C THR A 188 0.69 17.74 -8.13
N ASN A 189 1.15 16.77 -8.92
CA ASN A 189 2.52 16.30 -9.02
C ASN A 189 3.09 15.66 -7.74
N PHE A 190 2.30 15.48 -6.68
CA PHE A 190 2.71 14.70 -5.53
C PHE A 190 2.82 13.22 -5.91
N THR A 191 3.86 12.55 -5.46
CA THR A 191 4.12 11.16 -5.81
C THR A 191 4.06 10.23 -4.60
N ILE A 192 3.39 9.09 -4.78
CA ILE A 192 3.29 8.03 -3.79
C ILE A 192 3.96 6.80 -4.36
N GLY A 193 5.07 6.37 -3.77
CA GLY A 193 5.77 5.15 -4.12
C GLY A 193 5.32 4.00 -3.23
N PHE A 194 5.09 2.84 -3.83
CA PHE A 194 4.75 1.60 -3.16
C PHE A 194 5.83 0.58 -3.47
N ALA A 195 6.67 0.29 -2.47
CA ALA A 195 7.84 -0.58 -2.60
C ALA A 195 7.71 -1.79 -1.68
N ALA A 196 7.32 -2.93 -2.26
CA ALA A 196 7.13 -4.19 -1.57
C ALA A 196 8.04 -5.30 -2.10
N GLY A 197 8.25 -6.32 -1.28
CA GLY A 197 9.08 -7.46 -1.61
C GLY A 197 10.57 -7.21 -1.46
N VAL A 198 11.38 -7.98 -2.18
CA VAL A 198 12.84 -7.93 -2.16
C VAL A 198 13.40 -7.57 -3.53
N LYS A 199 14.67 -7.15 -3.56
CA LYS A 199 15.39 -6.77 -4.80
C LYS A 199 14.72 -5.58 -5.50
N LEU A 200 14.78 -4.43 -4.84
CA LEU A 200 14.21 -3.18 -5.32
C LEU A 200 15.16 -2.40 -6.24
N ASP A 201 16.17 -3.06 -6.83
CA ASP A 201 17.21 -2.42 -7.64
C ASP A 201 16.64 -1.65 -8.84
N ASN A 202 15.58 -2.19 -9.47
CA ASN A 202 14.89 -1.51 -10.56
C ASN A 202 14.20 -0.21 -10.11
N LEU A 203 13.74 -0.13 -8.86
CA LEU A 203 13.20 1.12 -8.31
C LEU A 203 14.31 2.14 -8.05
N LYS A 204 15.47 1.67 -7.55
CA LYS A 204 16.64 2.51 -7.31
C LYS A 204 17.07 3.23 -8.59
N GLU A 205 17.16 2.50 -9.69
CA GLU A 205 17.52 3.06 -10.98
C GLU A 205 16.44 4.01 -11.52
N SER A 206 15.16 3.60 -11.46
CA SER A 206 14.06 4.37 -12.05
C SER A 206 13.71 5.62 -11.26
N TRP A 207 13.77 5.58 -9.93
CA TRP A 207 13.34 6.69 -9.07
C TRP A 207 14.47 7.65 -8.72
N LYS A 208 15.72 7.19 -8.76
CA LYS A 208 16.90 8.00 -8.42
C LYS A 208 16.95 9.33 -9.19
N TYR A 209 16.68 9.30 -10.49
CA TYR A 209 16.73 10.49 -11.33
C TYR A 209 15.55 11.45 -11.11
N GLY A 210 14.45 10.97 -10.57
CA GLY A 210 13.27 11.76 -10.22
C GLY A 210 13.23 12.26 -8.77
N GLY A 211 14.30 12.04 -8.00
CA GLY A 211 14.36 12.42 -6.58
C GLY A 211 13.56 11.51 -5.64
N GLY A 212 13.07 10.39 -6.15
CA GLY A 212 12.22 9.46 -5.42
C GLY A 212 10.79 9.96 -5.18
N PRO A 213 9.91 9.15 -4.57
CA PRO A 213 8.56 9.56 -4.25
C PRO A 213 8.52 10.56 -3.08
N ASN A 214 7.53 11.45 -3.07
CA ASN A 214 7.30 12.32 -1.91
C ASN A 214 6.88 11.49 -0.68
N LEU A 215 6.02 10.49 -0.90
CA LEU A 215 5.59 9.53 0.11
C LEU A 215 5.99 8.12 -0.36
N LEU A 216 6.82 7.46 0.43
CA LEU A 216 7.27 6.08 0.19
C LEU A 216 6.59 5.13 1.18
N LEU A 217 5.72 4.25 0.69
CA LEU A 217 5.28 3.08 1.43
C LEU A 217 6.29 1.96 1.22
N ARG A 218 6.99 1.56 2.29
CA ARG A 218 8.03 0.55 2.24
C ARG A 218 7.66 -0.66 3.09
N GLN A 219 7.64 -1.83 2.48
CA GLN A 219 7.41 -3.07 3.20
C GLN A 219 8.56 -3.34 4.17
N ARG A 220 8.21 -3.51 5.45
CA ARG A 220 9.16 -3.96 6.47
C ARG A 220 9.37 -5.47 6.36
N MET A 221 10.59 -5.89 6.12
CA MET A 221 10.93 -7.31 6.01
C MET A 221 11.18 -7.93 7.39
N ARG A 222 10.79 -9.20 7.53
CA ARG A 222 11.04 -9.97 8.77
C ARG A 222 12.55 -10.07 9.03
N LYS A 223 13.04 -9.67 10.18
CA LYS A 223 14.43 -9.61 10.60
C LYS A 223 15.26 -8.44 10.03
N GLU A 224 14.67 -7.57 9.27
CA GLU A 224 15.33 -6.37 8.78
C GLU A 224 15.67 -5.44 9.97
N THR A 225 16.90 -4.99 10.02
CA THR A 225 17.35 -4.03 11.04
C THR A 225 16.96 -2.60 10.66
N PRO A 226 16.90 -1.65 11.62
CA PRO A 226 16.68 -0.23 11.29
C PRO A 226 17.71 0.31 10.29
N LYS A 227 18.95 -0.18 10.35
CA LYS A 227 20.02 0.24 9.43
C LYS A 227 19.74 -0.24 8.00
N GLU A 228 19.47 -1.53 7.83
CA GLU A 228 19.15 -2.10 6.51
C GLU A 228 17.93 -1.44 5.90
N PHE A 229 16.90 -1.19 6.70
CA PHE A 229 15.69 -0.50 6.24
C PHE A 229 15.99 0.93 5.79
N ALA A 230 16.77 1.69 6.57
CA ALA A 230 17.16 3.06 6.25
C ALA A 230 17.99 3.12 4.97
N GLU A 231 19.04 2.30 4.86
CA GLU A 231 19.93 2.26 3.69
C GLU A 231 19.16 1.89 2.41
N GLU A 232 18.19 0.98 2.49
CA GLU A 232 17.37 0.66 1.33
C GLU A 232 16.42 1.80 0.96
N CYS A 233 15.76 2.44 1.93
CA CYS A 233 14.94 3.63 1.68
C CYS A 233 15.78 4.75 1.03
N GLU A 234 16.98 5.03 1.52
CA GLU A 234 17.90 6.02 0.93
C GLU A 234 18.29 5.68 -0.50
N SER A 235 18.47 4.40 -0.78
CA SER A 235 18.85 3.95 -2.12
C SER A 235 17.69 4.07 -3.14
N ILE A 236 16.46 3.90 -2.69
CA ILE A 236 15.24 4.07 -3.50
C ILE A 236 14.92 5.56 -3.68
N GLY A 237 15.21 6.35 -2.67
CA GLY A 237 14.81 7.74 -2.55
C GLY A 237 13.44 7.91 -1.93
N GLY A 238 13.12 9.13 -1.54
CA GLY A 238 11.84 9.50 -0.94
C GLY A 238 12.01 10.64 0.05
N GLN A 239 10.91 11.17 0.54
CA GLN A 239 10.93 12.22 1.55
C GLN A 239 10.31 11.75 2.85
N LEU A 240 9.07 11.25 2.81
CA LEU A 240 8.37 10.67 3.93
C LEU A 240 8.22 9.17 3.70
N VAL A 241 8.59 8.36 4.70
CA VAL A 241 8.51 6.90 4.64
C VAL A 241 7.46 6.40 5.62
N LEU A 242 6.52 5.60 5.14
CA LEU A 242 5.55 4.87 5.96
C LEU A 242 5.86 3.37 5.87
N PRO A 243 5.96 2.67 7.01
CA PRO A 243 6.13 1.22 7.00
C PRO A 243 4.82 0.54 6.61
N MET A 244 4.90 -0.53 5.84
CA MET A 244 3.77 -1.41 5.57
C MET A 244 4.13 -2.87 5.84
N HIS A 245 3.14 -3.73 6.03
CA HIS A 245 3.26 -5.16 6.32
C HIS A 245 4.05 -5.48 7.61
N HIS A 246 4.23 -4.49 8.47
CA HIS A 246 5.05 -4.63 9.68
C HIS A 246 4.31 -5.39 10.78
N ASP A 247 3.00 -5.38 10.80
CA ASP A 247 2.15 -6.14 11.73
C ASP A 247 2.24 -7.66 11.52
N ALA A 248 2.43 -8.11 10.29
CA ALA A 248 2.60 -9.52 9.97
C ALA A 248 4.08 -9.96 9.98
N CYS A 249 5.00 -9.04 9.70
CA CYS A 249 6.43 -9.34 9.57
C CYS A 249 7.25 -9.08 10.83
N CYS A 250 6.74 -8.26 11.76
CA CYS A 250 7.44 -7.96 13.01
C CYS A 250 7.34 -9.12 14.02
N LYS A 251 8.32 -9.19 14.90
CA LYS A 251 8.23 -10.07 16.07
C LYS A 251 7.07 -9.62 16.97
N GLU A 252 6.47 -10.55 17.70
CA GLU A 252 5.31 -10.29 18.55
C GLU A 252 5.45 -9.10 19.52
N ASN A 253 6.66 -8.77 19.93
CA ASN A 253 6.96 -7.71 20.89
C ASN A 253 7.85 -6.61 20.30
N GLU A 254 7.91 -6.47 19.00
CA GLU A 254 8.73 -5.42 18.39
C GLU A 254 8.01 -4.06 18.49
N ASP A 255 8.68 -3.11 19.15
CA ASP A 255 8.21 -1.73 19.23
C ASP A 255 8.52 -0.99 17.93
N MET A 256 7.51 -0.82 17.09
CA MET A 256 7.64 -0.11 15.83
C MET A 256 7.90 1.39 16.00
N ASN A 257 7.54 2.00 17.12
CA ASN A 257 7.90 3.39 17.40
C ASN A 257 9.38 3.52 17.69
N LEU A 258 9.95 2.56 18.44
CA LEU A 258 11.39 2.49 18.65
C LEU A 258 12.15 2.19 17.35
N PHE A 259 11.62 1.28 16.52
CA PHE A 259 12.20 1.01 15.20
C PHE A 259 12.21 2.28 14.33
N CYS A 260 11.10 2.99 14.26
CA CYS A 260 10.96 4.25 13.53
C CYS A 260 11.93 5.33 14.06
N LYS A 261 12.07 5.46 15.38
CA LYS A 261 13.03 6.36 16.00
C LYS A 261 14.46 6.03 15.55
N ASN A 262 14.87 4.76 15.62
CA ASN A 262 16.21 4.33 15.23
C ASN A 262 16.48 4.57 13.74
N VAL A 263 15.51 4.33 12.86
CA VAL A 263 15.61 4.65 11.43
C VAL A 263 15.81 6.16 11.22
N ASN A 264 15.06 7.01 11.94
CA ASN A 264 15.19 8.46 11.84
C ASN A 264 16.56 8.95 12.36
N GLU A 265 17.12 8.35 13.39
CA GLU A 265 18.47 8.66 13.87
C GLU A 265 19.53 8.36 12.79
N ILE A 266 19.36 7.28 12.02
CA ILE A 266 20.23 6.95 10.89
C ILE A 266 20.07 7.99 9.77
N PHE A 267 18.87 8.33 9.36
CA PHE A 267 18.63 9.37 8.37
C PHE A 267 19.28 10.71 8.75
N ILE A 268 19.18 11.09 10.02
CA ILE A 268 19.84 12.30 10.54
C ILE A 268 21.35 12.17 10.45
N SER A 269 21.93 11.04 10.86
CA SER A 269 23.38 10.80 10.82
C SER A 269 23.95 10.81 9.40
N HIS A 270 23.18 10.36 8.42
CA HIS A 270 23.50 10.39 6.99
C HIS A 270 23.17 11.73 6.33
N GLN A 271 22.64 12.70 7.07
CA GLN A 271 22.23 14.03 6.57
C GLN A 271 21.20 13.96 5.42
N THR A 272 20.39 12.90 5.37
CA THR A 272 19.30 12.79 4.41
C THR A 272 18.06 13.57 4.86
N PRO A 273 17.28 14.18 3.92
CA PRO A 273 16.02 14.86 4.27
C PRO A 273 14.89 13.90 4.59
N MET A 274 15.12 12.59 4.49
CA MET A 274 14.10 11.57 4.71
C MET A 274 13.65 11.54 6.17
N ARG A 275 12.38 11.19 6.34
CA ARG A 275 11.80 10.92 7.68
C ARG A 275 10.88 9.71 7.58
N MET A 276 10.98 8.81 8.55
CA MET A 276 10.04 7.74 8.73
C MET A 276 8.96 8.14 9.74
N PHE A 277 7.73 7.82 9.44
CA PHE A 277 6.57 8.01 10.31
C PHE A 277 5.81 6.69 10.42
N ASN A 278 5.53 6.26 11.65
CA ASN A 278 4.74 5.07 11.93
C ASN A 278 3.29 5.49 12.23
N PRO A 279 2.33 5.33 11.31
CA PRO A 279 0.96 5.72 11.56
C PRO A 279 0.30 4.77 12.56
N GLU A 280 -0.49 5.32 13.48
CA GLU A 280 -1.39 4.52 14.30
C GLU A 280 -2.47 3.89 13.39
N ARG A 281 -2.80 2.63 13.66
CA ARG A 281 -3.81 1.91 12.89
C ARG A 281 -5.16 2.64 12.94
N LEU A 282 -5.83 2.72 11.78
CA LEU A 282 -7.15 3.33 11.55
C LEU A 282 -7.24 4.85 11.79
N LYS A 283 -6.19 5.47 12.26
CA LYS A 283 -6.14 6.92 12.48
C LYS A 283 -5.89 7.65 11.17
N TRP A 284 -6.68 8.68 10.91
CA TRP A 284 -6.52 9.54 9.76
C TRP A 284 -5.40 10.56 9.96
N TYR A 285 -4.64 10.78 8.90
CA TYR A 285 -3.58 11.78 8.79
C TYR A 285 -3.78 12.60 7.53
N THR A 286 -3.34 13.85 7.57
CA THR A 286 -3.41 14.77 6.43
C THR A 286 -2.02 15.26 6.06
N ILE A 287 -1.68 15.20 4.78
CA ILE A 287 -0.50 15.83 4.20
C ILE A 287 -0.96 17.06 3.44
N ASN A 288 -0.47 18.23 3.82
CA ASN A 288 -0.70 19.46 3.07
C ASN A 288 0.24 19.51 1.86
N LEU A 289 -0.34 19.66 0.68
CA LEU A 289 0.38 19.68 -0.60
C LEU A 289 0.65 21.13 -1.08
N ASN A 290 0.38 22.13 -0.25
CA ASN A 290 0.58 23.53 -0.59
C ASN A 290 2.07 23.83 -0.79
N ILE A 291 2.37 24.50 -1.90
CA ILE A 291 3.67 25.13 -2.15
C ILE A 291 3.50 26.58 -1.67
N SER A 292 4.17 26.97 -0.59
CA SER A 292 4.31 28.38 -0.23
C SER A 292 5.56 28.96 -0.89
N ILE A 293 5.41 30.06 -1.58
CA ILE A 293 6.54 30.89 -2.00
C ILE A 293 6.65 32.00 -0.97
N GLU A 294 7.68 31.94 -0.14
CA GLU A 294 8.02 33.07 0.74
C GLU A 294 8.93 33.98 -0.06
N GLY A 295 8.45 35.17 -0.41
CA GLY A 295 9.29 36.26 -0.91
C GLY A 295 10.05 36.89 0.26
N GLU A 296 11.36 37.12 0.13
CA GLU A 296 12.13 37.99 1.03
C GLU A 296 11.75 39.47 0.83
#